data_855a64be566a7bcb35a39490a1770361
#
_entry.id   855a64be566a7bcb35a39490a1770361
#
_cell.length_a   1.000
_cell.length_b   1.000
_cell.length_c   1.000
_cell.angle_alpha   90.00
_cell.angle_beta   90.00
_cell.angle_gamma   90.00
#
_symmetry.space_group_name_H-M   'P 1'
#
loop_
_entity.id
_entity.type
_entity.pdbx_description
1 polymer ?
#
loop_
_entity_poly.entity_id
_entity_poly.type
_entity_poly.pdbx_seq_one_letter_code
_entity_poly.pdbx_strand_id
1 'polypeptide(L)'
;MRRTTLSVLSALAILLSGMIVPEAAAQSRRDKEQTYVLEKPYEVKKLVPPTGKKIKNVILMIGDGMSLMHMYSAWTANRGKLWLDNSQYTGLSKTYCANRLITDSGAGGTALATGHKTNYHMVGVDPEGKPLESLATLANKKGLSSGIAVTCRLWDATPADFCCHNTDRDAEAEMLHIVGT
;
A
#
# COMPACT_ATOMS: atom_id res chain seq x y z
N MET A 1 17.49 36.85 56.68
CA MET A 1 17.76 36.09 55.44
C MET A 1 17.49 34.56 55.51
N ARG A 2 16.53 34.07 56.28
CA ARG A 2 16.22 32.60 56.38
C ARG A 2 14.79 32.19 55.90
N ARG A 3 13.98 33.17 55.44
CA ARG A 3 12.59 32.87 55.02
C ARG A 3 12.40 32.71 53.50
N THR A 4 13.36 33.13 52.68
CA THR A 4 13.25 33.07 51.20
C THR A 4 13.74 31.77 50.60
N THR A 5 14.62 31.04 51.26
CA THR A 5 15.13 29.76 50.76
C THR A 5 14.15 28.58 50.91
N LEU A 6 13.27 28.62 51.93
CA LEU A 6 12.28 27.58 52.15
C LEU A 6 11.12 27.63 51.12
N SER A 7 10.77 28.82 50.66
CA SER A 7 9.70 29.02 49.66
C SER A 7 10.12 28.58 48.24
N VAL A 8 11.39 28.72 47.89
CA VAL A 8 11.90 28.29 46.57
C VAL A 8 12.03 26.78 46.48
N LEU A 9 12.46 26.14 47.56
CA LEU A 9 12.54 24.68 47.61
C LEU A 9 11.17 24.00 47.59
N SER A 10 10.15 24.55 48.24
CA SER A 10 8.79 24.03 48.19
C SER A 10 8.13 24.27 46.83
N ALA A 11 8.40 25.40 46.17
CA ALA A 11 7.90 25.66 44.81
C ALA A 11 8.57 24.72 43.78
N LEU A 12 9.87 24.45 43.94
CA LEU A 12 10.58 23.50 43.06
C LEU A 12 10.13 22.07 43.26
N ALA A 13 9.81 21.67 44.48
CA ALA A 13 9.25 20.33 44.78
C ALA A 13 7.84 20.15 44.20
N ILE A 14 7.02 21.21 44.16
CA ILE A 14 5.68 21.17 43.54
C ILE A 14 5.78 21.13 42.04
N LEU A 15 6.74 21.81 41.42
CA LEU A 15 6.99 21.76 39.99
C LEU A 15 7.54 20.38 39.50
N LEU A 16 8.37 19.74 40.31
CA LEU A 16 8.88 18.40 40.02
C LEU A 16 7.84 17.31 40.26
N SER A 17 6.94 17.45 41.24
CA SER A 17 5.87 16.47 41.50
C SER A 17 4.78 16.49 40.45
N GLY A 18 4.60 17.59 39.73
CA GLY A 18 3.65 17.71 38.62
C GLY A 18 4.13 17.02 37.32
N MET A 19 5.41 16.65 37.22
CA MET A 19 5.96 15.96 36.04
C MET A 19 6.05 14.45 36.20
N ILE A 20 5.81 13.90 37.38
CA ILE A 20 5.81 12.46 37.59
C ILE A 20 4.36 11.98 37.38
N VAL A 21 4.03 11.58 36.17
CA VAL A 21 2.79 10.84 35.92
C VAL A 21 2.93 9.52 36.69
N PRO A 22 2.03 9.19 37.61
CA PRO A 22 2.07 7.93 38.32
C PRO A 22 2.10 6.79 37.29
N GLU A 23 3.00 5.82 37.48
CA GLU A 23 3.15 4.70 36.56
C GLU A 23 1.81 3.97 36.29
N ALA A 24 0.97 3.87 37.30
CA ALA A 24 -0.39 3.35 37.16
C ALA A 24 -1.28 4.18 36.23
N ALA A 25 -1.15 5.51 36.19
CA ALA A 25 -1.90 6.38 35.30
C ALA A 25 -1.35 6.30 33.85
N ALA A 26 -0.04 6.13 33.68
CA ALA A 26 0.59 5.89 32.39
C ALA A 26 0.20 4.51 31.83
N GLN A 27 0.15 3.49 32.67
CA GLN A 27 -0.32 2.14 32.31
C GLN A 27 -1.80 2.16 31.92
N SER A 28 -2.66 2.77 32.75
CA SER A 28 -4.10 2.91 32.44
C SER A 28 -4.36 3.70 31.15
N ARG A 29 -3.48 4.63 30.79
CA ARG A 29 -3.59 5.36 29.53
C ARG A 29 -3.20 4.47 28.35
N ARG A 30 -2.13 3.67 28.46
CA ARG A 30 -1.72 2.68 27.45
C ARG A 30 -2.81 1.62 27.25
N ASP A 31 -3.44 1.16 28.32
CA ASP A 31 -4.51 0.17 28.24
C ASP A 31 -5.78 0.70 27.56
N LYS A 32 -5.99 2.03 27.58
CA LYS A 32 -7.11 2.71 26.88
C LYS A 32 -6.83 3.01 25.42
N GLU A 33 -5.58 3.07 25.03
CA GLU A 33 -5.14 3.21 23.63
C GLU A 33 -5.12 1.84 22.94
N GLN A 34 -6.18 1.04 23.13
CA GLN A 34 -6.23 -0.25 22.48
C GLN A 34 -6.36 -0.10 20.98
N THR A 35 -5.41 -0.69 20.29
CA THR A 35 -5.45 -0.86 18.84
C THR A 35 -6.68 -1.69 18.48
N TYR A 36 -7.39 -1.29 17.42
CA TYR A 36 -8.52 -2.07 16.94
C TYR A 36 -8.10 -3.50 16.62
N VAL A 37 -8.82 -4.45 17.20
CA VAL A 37 -8.59 -5.88 16.97
C VAL A 37 -9.92 -6.52 16.58
N LEU A 38 -9.89 -7.37 15.57
CA LEU A 38 -11.08 -8.11 15.15
C LEU A 38 -11.59 -9.02 16.27
N GLU A 39 -12.88 -9.01 16.53
CA GLU A 39 -13.52 -9.95 17.48
C GLU A 39 -13.31 -11.39 17.03
N LYS A 40 -13.50 -11.64 15.73
CA LYS A 40 -13.29 -12.94 15.08
C LYS A 40 -12.19 -12.82 14.04
N PRO A 41 -10.91 -12.95 14.42
CA PRO A 41 -9.81 -12.94 13.44
C PRO A 41 -9.94 -14.14 12.51
N TYR A 42 -9.58 -13.96 11.25
CA TYR A 42 -9.54 -15.08 10.31
C TYR A 42 -8.31 -15.96 10.59
N GLU A 43 -8.47 -17.24 10.35
CA GLU A 43 -7.39 -18.21 10.51
C GLU A 43 -6.43 -18.14 9.32
N VAL A 44 -5.14 -18.00 9.61
CA VAL A 44 -4.06 -18.06 8.61
C VAL A 44 -3.38 -19.41 8.71
N LYS A 45 -3.44 -20.19 7.65
CA LYS A 45 -2.75 -21.48 7.54
C LYS A 45 -1.40 -21.30 6.87
N LYS A 46 -0.40 -22.05 7.32
CA LYS A 46 0.89 -22.10 6.66
C LYS A 46 0.74 -22.81 5.30
N LEU A 47 1.14 -22.12 4.25
CA LEU A 47 1.13 -22.67 2.90
C LEU A 47 2.48 -23.34 2.60
N VAL A 48 2.41 -24.51 2.01
CA VAL A 48 3.60 -25.21 1.49
C VAL A 48 3.56 -25.09 -0.03
N PRO A 49 4.53 -24.38 -0.63
CA PRO A 49 4.56 -24.26 -2.09
C PRO A 49 4.73 -25.60 -2.76
N PRO A 50 4.05 -25.85 -3.87
CA PRO A 50 4.25 -27.08 -4.64
C PRO A 50 5.64 -27.07 -5.26
N THR A 51 6.40 -28.15 -5.05
CA THR A 51 7.70 -28.35 -5.67
C THR A 51 7.58 -29.11 -6.98
N GLY A 52 8.40 -28.78 -7.98
CA GLY A 52 8.51 -29.53 -9.24
C GLY A 52 7.31 -29.41 -10.20
N LYS A 53 6.32 -28.56 -9.93
CA LYS A 53 5.18 -28.36 -10.83
C LYS A 53 5.43 -27.18 -11.78
N LYS A 54 5.05 -27.36 -13.05
CA LYS A 54 5.05 -26.26 -14.03
C LYS A 54 3.98 -25.22 -13.64
N ILE A 55 4.37 -23.95 -13.61
CA ILE A 55 3.44 -22.83 -13.38
C ILE A 55 2.46 -22.77 -14.56
N LYS A 56 1.17 -22.75 -14.25
CA LYS A 56 0.09 -22.66 -15.25
C LYS A 56 -0.58 -21.28 -15.25
N ASN A 57 -0.71 -20.67 -14.10
CA ASN A 57 -1.40 -19.39 -13.92
C ASN A 57 -0.53 -18.46 -13.07
N VAL A 58 -0.63 -17.16 -13.35
CA VAL A 58 0.00 -16.10 -12.56
C VAL A 58 -1.09 -15.14 -12.12
N ILE A 59 -1.14 -14.81 -10.85
CA ILE A 59 -2.04 -13.82 -10.30
C ILE A 59 -1.16 -12.69 -9.73
N LEU A 60 -1.31 -11.48 -10.30
CA LEU A 60 -0.68 -10.27 -9.77
C LEU A 60 -1.72 -9.54 -8.91
N MET A 61 -1.43 -9.41 -7.61
CA MET A 61 -2.28 -8.69 -6.67
C MET A 61 -1.65 -7.35 -6.35
N ILE A 62 -2.36 -6.27 -6.64
CA ILE A 62 -1.90 -4.90 -6.44
C ILE A 62 -2.76 -4.26 -5.34
N GLY A 63 -2.11 -3.82 -4.26
CA GLY A 63 -2.73 -2.97 -3.25
C GLY A 63 -2.46 -1.51 -3.59
N ASP A 64 -3.42 -0.84 -4.21
CA ASP A 64 -3.29 0.56 -4.60
C ASP A 64 -3.18 1.46 -3.37
N GLY A 65 -2.14 2.27 -3.32
CA GLY A 65 -1.80 3.12 -2.19
C GLY A 65 -1.44 2.36 -0.90
N MET A 66 -1.35 1.04 -0.95
CA MET A 66 -1.07 0.21 0.21
C MET A 66 0.38 0.34 0.66
N SER A 67 0.59 0.93 1.82
CA SER A 67 1.91 1.08 2.47
C SER A 67 2.14 0.01 3.53
N LEU A 68 3.37 -0.04 4.06
CA LEU A 68 3.70 -0.88 5.22
C LEU A 68 2.79 -0.61 6.43
N MET A 69 2.31 0.62 6.59
CA MET A 69 1.41 0.97 7.70
C MET A 69 0.02 0.32 7.55
N HIS A 70 -0.48 0.21 6.32
CA HIS A 70 -1.73 -0.53 6.06
C HIS A 70 -1.56 -2.02 6.37
N MET A 71 -0.43 -2.62 5.97
CA MET A 71 -0.12 -4.01 6.29
C MET A 71 0.00 -4.22 7.80
N TYR A 72 0.71 -3.31 8.51
CA TYR A 72 0.87 -3.40 9.95
C TYR A 72 -0.47 -3.25 10.69
N SER A 73 -1.32 -2.33 10.25
CA SER A 73 -2.67 -2.15 10.81
C SER A 73 -3.52 -3.41 10.63
N ALA A 74 -3.52 -4.00 9.44
CA ALA A 74 -4.23 -5.24 9.15
C ALA A 74 -3.67 -6.42 9.97
N TRP A 75 -2.35 -6.53 10.08
CA TRP A 75 -1.66 -7.53 10.88
C TRP A 75 -2.05 -7.43 12.36
N THR A 76 -2.06 -6.21 12.89
CA THR A 76 -2.47 -5.96 14.27
C THR A 76 -3.96 -6.29 14.47
N ALA A 77 -4.82 -5.85 13.56
CA ALA A 77 -6.26 -6.14 13.64
C ALA A 77 -6.54 -7.65 13.64
N ASN A 78 -5.82 -8.44 12.87
CA ASN A 78 -5.96 -9.91 12.83
C ASN A 78 -5.01 -10.63 13.84
N ARG A 79 -4.68 -9.97 14.94
CA ARG A 79 -3.90 -10.55 16.06
C ARG A 79 -2.55 -11.12 15.64
N GLY A 80 -1.83 -10.40 14.80
CA GLY A 80 -0.47 -10.73 14.40
C GLY A 80 -0.36 -11.81 13.32
N LYS A 81 -1.37 -11.98 12.45
CA LYS A 81 -1.36 -12.98 11.38
C LYS A 81 -1.99 -12.42 10.11
N LEU A 82 -1.27 -12.53 8.99
CA LEU A 82 -1.80 -12.23 7.65
C LEU A 82 -1.48 -13.38 6.69
N TRP A 83 -2.29 -13.55 5.65
CA TRP A 83 -1.93 -14.46 4.56
C TRP A 83 -0.61 -14.08 3.88
N LEU A 84 -0.23 -12.79 3.90
CA LEU A 84 1.05 -12.27 3.41
C LEU A 84 2.26 -12.85 4.17
N ASP A 85 2.09 -13.31 5.41
CA ASP A 85 3.16 -13.96 6.18
C ASP A 85 3.63 -15.28 5.54
N ASN A 86 2.87 -15.82 4.58
CA ASN A 86 3.27 -16.97 3.79
C ASN A 86 4.18 -16.62 2.60
N SER A 87 4.47 -15.33 2.35
CA SER A 87 5.35 -14.93 1.26
C SER A 87 6.75 -15.46 1.47
N GLN A 88 7.28 -16.20 0.49
CA GLN A 88 8.64 -16.74 0.55
C GLN A 88 9.69 -15.68 0.25
N TYR A 89 9.33 -14.68 -0.52
CA TYR A 89 10.21 -13.60 -0.96
C TYR A 89 9.58 -12.26 -0.63
N THR A 90 10.39 -11.34 -0.14
CA THR A 90 9.97 -9.98 0.16
C THR A 90 11.01 -9.02 -0.40
N GLY A 91 10.56 -7.91 -0.93
CA GLY A 91 11.41 -6.87 -1.47
C GLY A 91 10.81 -5.48 -1.26
N LEU A 92 11.61 -4.47 -1.56
CA LEU A 92 11.20 -3.08 -1.55
C LEU A 92 11.24 -2.53 -2.98
N SER A 93 10.24 -1.75 -3.34
CA SER A 93 10.15 -1.08 -4.63
C SER A 93 10.25 0.42 -4.48
N LYS A 94 10.99 1.08 -5.37
CA LYS A 94 11.02 2.53 -5.50
C LYS A 94 9.92 2.95 -6.47
N THR A 95 8.89 3.59 -5.95
CA THR A 95 7.66 3.89 -6.70
C THR A 95 7.66 5.23 -7.42
N TYR A 96 8.73 6.04 -7.38
CA TYR A 96 8.79 7.33 -8.08
C TYR A 96 8.47 7.19 -9.57
N CYS A 97 7.77 8.17 -10.16
CA CYS A 97 7.50 8.25 -11.60
C CYS A 97 8.61 9.01 -12.34
N ALA A 98 8.55 9.09 -13.66
CA ALA A 98 9.64 9.67 -14.46
C ALA A 98 9.91 11.14 -14.15
N ASN A 99 8.87 11.93 -13.87
CA ASN A 99 8.97 13.37 -13.65
C ASN A 99 8.74 13.82 -12.19
N ARG A 100 8.47 12.90 -11.24
CA ARG A 100 8.19 13.25 -9.83
C ARG A 100 8.69 12.18 -8.87
N LEU A 101 9.04 12.59 -7.65
CA LEU A 101 9.46 11.66 -6.58
C LEU A 101 8.28 10.87 -5.99
N ILE A 102 7.07 11.43 -6.02
CA ILE A 102 5.85 10.75 -5.57
C ILE A 102 5.02 10.41 -6.80
N THR A 103 4.70 9.13 -6.96
CA THR A 103 3.85 8.63 -8.03
C THR A 103 2.37 8.76 -7.69
N ASP A 104 1.53 8.68 -8.72
CA ASP A 104 0.13 8.30 -8.61
C ASP A 104 -0.05 6.85 -9.07
N SER A 105 -1.28 6.34 -9.07
CA SER A 105 -1.58 4.99 -9.54
C SER A 105 -1.41 4.82 -11.04
N GLY A 106 -1.61 5.87 -11.86
CA GLY A 106 -1.39 5.81 -13.31
C GLY A 106 0.06 5.52 -13.65
N ALA A 107 1.00 6.34 -13.16
CA ALA A 107 2.42 6.09 -13.42
C ALA A 107 2.96 4.85 -12.68
N GLY A 108 2.45 4.58 -11.47
CA GLY A 108 2.85 3.41 -10.69
C GLY A 108 2.35 2.10 -11.30
N GLY A 109 1.10 2.05 -11.73
CA GLY A 109 0.49 0.91 -12.40
C GLY A 109 1.07 0.68 -13.78
N THR A 110 1.33 1.74 -14.57
CA THR A 110 2.06 1.64 -15.84
C THR A 110 3.42 0.95 -15.63
N ALA A 111 4.18 1.32 -14.59
CA ALA A 111 5.46 0.67 -14.31
C ALA A 111 5.31 -0.81 -13.94
N LEU A 112 4.25 -1.19 -13.22
CA LEU A 112 3.95 -2.60 -12.92
C LEU A 112 3.50 -3.36 -14.16
N ALA A 113 2.68 -2.73 -15.01
CA ALA A 113 2.11 -3.36 -16.20
C ALA A 113 3.15 -3.55 -17.33
N THR A 114 4.10 -2.62 -17.48
CA THR A 114 4.99 -2.54 -18.66
C THR A 114 6.47 -2.69 -18.34
N GLY A 115 6.86 -2.52 -17.08
CA GLY A 115 8.28 -2.45 -16.68
C GLY A 115 8.94 -1.11 -16.96
N HIS A 116 8.20 -0.10 -17.44
CA HIS A 116 8.73 1.22 -17.78
C HIS A 116 8.09 2.31 -16.93
N LYS A 117 8.88 3.31 -16.56
CA LYS A 117 8.37 4.50 -15.86
C LYS A 117 7.76 5.48 -16.86
N THR A 118 6.64 6.09 -16.46
CA THR A 118 6.01 7.18 -17.20
C THR A 118 5.89 8.44 -16.32
N ASN A 119 5.39 9.52 -16.87
CA ASN A 119 5.11 10.74 -16.13
C ASN A 119 3.87 10.58 -15.26
N TYR A 120 3.80 11.38 -14.22
CA TYR A 120 2.63 11.50 -13.36
C TYR A 120 1.35 11.74 -14.19
N HIS A 121 0.25 11.07 -13.86
CA HIS A 121 -1.05 11.11 -14.54
C HIS A 121 -1.14 10.39 -15.89
N MET A 122 -0.09 9.77 -16.38
CA MET A 122 -0.13 8.99 -17.63
C MET A 122 -0.42 7.51 -17.37
N VAL A 123 -1.07 6.87 -18.33
CA VAL A 123 -1.56 5.49 -18.29
C VAL A 123 -1.07 4.72 -19.52
N GLY A 124 -0.30 3.65 -19.32
CA GLY A 124 0.12 2.73 -20.37
C GLY A 124 0.99 3.33 -21.49
N VAL A 125 1.55 4.52 -21.29
CA VAL A 125 2.41 5.21 -22.25
C VAL A 125 3.77 5.56 -21.65
N ASP A 126 4.77 5.80 -22.48
CA ASP A 126 6.06 6.33 -22.05
C ASP A 126 5.97 7.85 -21.73
N PRO A 127 7.05 8.48 -21.22
CA PRO A 127 7.04 9.92 -20.91
C PRO A 127 6.73 10.85 -22.10
N GLU A 128 6.92 10.38 -23.31
CA GLU A 128 6.64 11.07 -24.57
C GLU A 128 5.23 10.80 -25.10
N GLY A 129 4.43 10.00 -24.39
CA GLY A 129 3.03 9.65 -24.76
C GLY A 129 2.92 8.49 -25.73
N LYS A 130 4.00 7.75 -26.00
CA LYS A 130 3.98 6.59 -26.91
C LYS A 130 3.45 5.37 -26.17
N PRO A 131 2.50 4.60 -26.75
CA PRO A 131 1.98 3.37 -26.16
C PRO A 131 3.07 2.35 -25.78
N LEU A 132 2.94 1.80 -24.57
CA LEU A 132 3.79 0.74 -24.05
C LEU A 132 3.04 -0.60 -24.07
N GLU A 133 3.77 -1.68 -24.26
CA GLU A 133 3.19 -3.02 -24.25
C GLU A 133 3.09 -3.55 -22.81
N SER A 134 1.87 -3.86 -22.37
CA SER A 134 1.61 -4.39 -21.04
C SER A 134 1.80 -5.90 -20.94
N LEU A 135 1.92 -6.41 -19.71
CA LEU A 135 1.92 -7.85 -19.43
C LEU A 135 0.66 -8.55 -19.96
N ALA A 136 -0.51 -7.88 -19.93
CA ALA A 136 -1.75 -8.42 -20.47
C ALA A 136 -1.67 -8.57 -21.99
N THR A 137 -1.19 -7.54 -22.69
CA THR A 137 -0.97 -7.58 -24.13
C THR A 137 0.06 -8.66 -24.53
N LEU A 138 1.17 -8.76 -23.79
CA LEU A 138 2.19 -9.79 -24.00
C LEU A 138 1.64 -11.20 -23.80
N ALA A 139 0.80 -11.40 -22.78
CA ALA A 139 0.14 -12.69 -22.52
C ALA A 139 -0.77 -13.07 -23.70
N ASN A 140 -1.62 -12.14 -24.15
CA ASN A 140 -2.53 -12.37 -25.27
C ASN A 140 -1.78 -12.70 -26.58
N LYS A 141 -0.68 -12.00 -26.89
CA LYS A 141 0.17 -12.31 -28.04
C LYS A 141 0.79 -13.71 -27.99
N LYS A 142 0.95 -14.27 -26.80
CA LYS A 142 1.43 -15.65 -26.59
C LYS A 142 0.31 -16.70 -26.52
N GLY A 143 -0.92 -16.32 -26.82
CA GLY A 143 -2.10 -17.19 -26.75
C GLY A 143 -2.55 -17.53 -25.33
N LEU A 144 -2.13 -16.72 -24.34
CA LEU A 144 -2.58 -16.85 -22.95
C LEU A 144 -3.76 -15.91 -22.73
N SER A 145 -4.71 -16.31 -21.89
CA SER A 145 -5.80 -15.44 -21.45
C SER A 145 -5.32 -14.51 -20.35
N SER A 146 -5.77 -13.27 -20.39
CA SER A 146 -5.61 -12.31 -19.30
C SER A 146 -6.98 -11.81 -18.83
N GLY A 147 -7.06 -11.39 -17.58
CA GLY A 147 -8.27 -10.83 -16.99
C GLY A 147 -7.93 -9.87 -15.86
N ILE A 148 -8.80 -8.90 -15.65
CA ILE A 148 -8.66 -7.86 -14.62
C ILE A 148 -9.88 -7.96 -13.70
N ALA A 149 -9.63 -7.98 -12.38
CA ALA A 149 -10.67 -7.94 -11.35
C ALA A 149 -10.31 -6.87 -10.33
N VAL A 150 -11.17 -5.90 -10.12
CA VAL A 150 -10.90 -4.71 -9.30
C VAL A 150 -12.07 -4.35 -8.39
N THR A 151 -11.80 -3.59 -7.35
CA THR A 151 -12.80 -3.05 -6.42
C THR A 151 -13.14 -1.58 -6.75
N CYS A 152 -12.58 -1.03 -7.82
CA CYS A 152 -12.83 0.29 -8.37
C CYS A 152 -13.47 0.19 -9.77
N ARG A 153 -13.59 1.29 -10.50
CA ARG A 153 -14.07 1.29 -11.88
C ARG A 153 -13.01 0.66 -12.80
N LEU A 154 -13.42 -0.05 -13.85
CA LEU A 154 -12.49 -0.69 -14.79
C LEU A 154 -11.62 0.31 -15.56
N TRP A 155 -12.06 1.55 -15.71
CA TRP A 155 -11.31 2.63 -16.35
C TRP A 155 -10.54 3.51 -15.35
N ASP A 156 -10.54 3.19 -14.05
CA ASP A 156 -9.59 3.80 -13.12
C ASP A 156 -8.16 3.43 -13.53
N ALA A 157 -7.18 4.26 -13.17
CA ALA A 157 -5.83 4.17 -13.69
C ALA A 157 -5.20 2.78 -13.53
N THR A 158 -5.27 2.18 -12.35
CA THR A 158 -4.59 0.90 -12.08
C THR A 158 -5.05 -0.25 -13.00
N PRO A 159 -6.35 -0.52 -13.22
CA PRO A 159 -6.76 -1.49 -14.22
C PRO A 159 -6.48 -1.03 -15.65
N ALA A 160 -6.68 0.26 -15.95
CA ALA A 160 -6.45 0.82 -17.29
C ALA A 160 -4.99 0.70 -17.74
N ASP A 161 -4.01 0.75 -16.85
CA ASP A 161 -2.59 0.59 -17.13
C ASP A 161 -2.24 -0.73 -17.86
N PHE A 162 -3.10 -1.73 -17.76
CA PHE A 162 -2.90 -3.03 -18.41
C PHE A 162 -3.53 -3.13 -19.80
N CYS A 163 -4.42 -2.22 -20.17
CA CYS A 163 -5.20 -2.30 -21.42
C CYS A 163 -5.36 -0.97 -22.16
N CYS A 164 -5.13 0.17 -21.53
CA CYS A 164 -5.33 1.49 -22.10
C CYS A 164 -4.01 2.24 -22.31
N HIS A 165 -4.05 3.29 -23.16
CA HIS A 165 -2.93 4.17 -23.46
C HIS A 165 -3.43 5.60 -23.50
N ASN A 166 -3.13 6.42 -22.50
CA ASN A 166 -3.50 7.82 -22.45
C ASN A 166 -2.46 8.66 -21.70
N THR A 167 -2.28 9.89 -22.12
CA THR A 167 -1.42 10.86 -21.43
C THR A 167 -2.11 11.52 -20.23
N ASP A 168 -3.41 11.28 -20.07
CA ASP A 168 -4.22 11.79 -18.97
C ASP A 168 -5.14 10.68 -18.42
N ARG A 169 -4.96 10.30 -17.17
CA ARG A 169 -5.79 9.31 -16.49
C ARG A 169 -7.24 9.75 -16.28
N ASP A 170 -7.51 11.05 -16.36
CA ASP A 170 -8.85 11.62 -16.18
C ASP A 170 -9.66 11.67 -17.48
N ALA A 171 -9.09 11.21 -18.61
CA ALA A 171 -9.78 11.00 -19.87
C ALA A 171 -10.71 9.76 -19.82
N GLU A 172 -11.65 9.75 -18.88
CA GLU A 172 -12.50 8.59 -18.54
C GLU A 172 -13.27 8.03 -19.74
N ALA A 173 -13.81 8.89 -20.58
CA ALA A 173 -14.62 8.49 -21.75
C ALA A 173 -13.79 7.70 -22.77
N GLU A 174 -12.55 8.09 -23.00
CA GLU A 174 -11.62 7.41 -23.92
C GLU A 174 -11.18 6.05 -23.36
N MET A 175 -10.85 5.99 -22.07
CA MET A 175 -10.46 4.75 -21.42
C MET A 175 -11.62 3.77 -21.31
N LEU A 176 -12.84 4.25 -21.02
CA LEU A 176 -14.03 3.42 -20.97
C LEU A 176 -14.33 2.80 -22.35
N HIS A 177 -14.15 3.56 -23.44
CA HIS A 177 -14.33 3.04 -24.80
C HIS A 177 -13.36 1.88 -25.10
N ILE A 178 -12.08 2.01 -24.72
CA ILE A 178 -11.06 0.96 -24.92
C ILE A 178 -11.38 -0.29 -24.12
N VAL A 179 -11.82 -0.14 -22.87
CA VAL A 179 -12.16 -1.29 -21.99
C VAL A 179 -13.43 -2.01 -22.46
N GLY A 180 -14.34 -1.31 -23.13
CA GLY A 180 -15.62 -1.85 -23.61
C GLY A 180 -15.60 -2.49 -24.99
N THR A 181 -14.47 -2.44 -25.69
CA THR A 181 -14.27 -3.05 -27.03
C THR A 181 -13.42 -4.30 -26.96
#